data_8aa7ff8f0d7a63042fb1f9bacc95a993
#
_entry.id   8aa7ff8f0d7a63042fb1f9bacc95a993
#
_cell.length_a   1.000
_cell.length_b   1.000
_cell.length_c   1.000
_cell.angle_alpha   90.00
_cell.angle_beta   90.00
_cell.angle_gamma   90.00
#
_symmetry.space_group_name_H-M   'P 1'
#
loop_
_entity.id
_entity.type
_entity.pdbx_description
1 polymer ?
#
loop_
_entity_poly.entity_id
_entity_poly.type
_entity_poly.pdbx_seq_one_letter_code
_entity_poly.pdbx_strand_id
1 'polypeptide(L)'
;MATTHTYEWRGDFDNTAVNALHAEGFGHRPLDIDWLGQVRRHSLGWVCARSDGDLVGFVNVAWDGGVHAFILDTVVAATHRRTGVGAALVAEAARGARAAGCEWLHVDFDDELRPFYFEACGFRPTPAGLIAL
;
A
#
# COMPACT_ATOMS: atom_id res chain seq x y z
N MET A 1 -10.79 -13.48 -20.76
CA MET A 1 -11.37 -13.51 -19.43
C MET A 1 -10.77 -12.42 -18.56
N ALA A 2 -11.57 -11.81 -17.72
CA ALA A 2 -11.08 -10.81 -16.79
C ALA A 2 -10.16 -11.46 -15.74
N THR A 3 -9.05 -10.82 -15.42
CA THR A 3 -8.16 -11.26 -14.35
C THR A 3 -8.84 -11.01 -12.99
N THR A 4 -8.89 -12.04 -12.16
CA THR A 4 -9.45 -11.93 -10.80
C THR A 4 -8.34 -11.60 -9.82
N HIS A 5 -8.58 -10.60 -8.99
CA HIS A 5 -7.66 -10.21 -7.92
C HIS A 5 -8.30 -10.46 -6.56
N THR A 6 -7.49 -10.89 -5.61
CA THR A 6 -7.88 -11.02 -4.21
C THR A 6 -7.06 -10.05 -3.37
N TYR A 7 -7.65 -9.59 -2.26
CA TYR A 7 -7.02 -8.60 -1.37
C TYR A 7 -7.08 -9.13 0.05
N GLU A 8 -5.93 -9.24 0.70
CA GLU A 8 -5.82 -9.82 2.02
C GLU A 8 -5.27 -8.82 3.03
N TRP A 9 -6.09 -8.44 4.00
CA TRP A 9 -5.64 -7.62 5.11
C TRP A 9 -4.76 -8.48 6.04
N ARG A 10 -3.54 -8.02 6.27
CA ARG A 10 -2.52 -8.72 7.07
C ARG A 10 -2.19 -10.12 6.53
N GLY A 11 -2.27 -10.27 5.20
CA GLY A 11 -1.97 -11.54 4.54
C GLY A 11 -0.49 -11.93 4.64
N ASP A 12 -0.20 -13.21 4.55
CA ASP A 12 1.18 -13.70 4.50
C ASP A 12 1.82 -13.37 3.16
N PHE A 13 3.12 -13.12 3.17
CA PHE A 13 3.87 -12.87 1.95
C PHE A 13 5.35 -13.22 2.14
N ASP A 14 6.04 -13.44 1.04
CA ASP A 14 7.50 -13.60 1.03
C ASP A 14 8.18 -12.24 0.90
N ASN A 15 9.20 -12.00 1.70
CA ASN A 15 10.00 -10.78 1.62
C ASN A 15 10.56 -10.55 0.21
N THR A 16 11.00 -11.61 -0.46
CA THR A 16 11.54 -11.53 -1.82
C THR A 16 10.51 -10.93 -2.78
N ALA A 17 9.25 -11.33 -2.68
CA ALA A 17 8.18 -10.80 -3.54
C ALA A 17 7.94 -9.31 -3.31
N VAL A 18 7.88 -8.86 -2.06
CA VAL A 18 7.69 -7.43 -1.75
C VAL A 18 8.92 -6.63 -2.15
N ASN A 19 10.13 -7.14 -1.91
CA ASN A 19 11.35 -6.47 -2.35
C ASN A 19 11.39 -6.29 -3.87
N ALA A 20 10.94 -7.29 -4.63
CA ALA A 20 10.89 -7.21 -6.10
C ALA A 20 9.87 -6.17 -6.57
N LEU A 21 8.66 -6.17 -5.98
CA LEU A 21 7.62 -5.18 -6.30
C LEU A 21 8.07 -3.77 -5.99
N HIS A 22 8.69 -3.57 -4.83
CA HIS A 22 9.15 -2.25 -4.39
C HIS A 22 10.24 -1.72 -5.31
N ALA A 23 11.20 -2.56 -5.70
CA ALA A 23 12.26 -2.20 -6.63
C ALA A 23 11.69 -1.78 -7.99
N GLU A 24 10.75 -2.55 -8.53
CA GLU A 24 10.09 -2.25 -9.80
C GLU A 24 9.29 -0.94 -9.72
N GLY A 25 8.50 -0.79 -8.66
CA GLY A 25 7.58 0.34 -8.51
C GLY A 25 8.28 1.66 -8.21
N PHE A 26 9.37 1.63 -7.47
CA PHE A 26 10.09 2.83 -7.03
C PHE A 26 11.43 3.04 -7.75
N GLY A 27 11.74 2.20 -8.73
CA GLY A 27 12.88 2.43 -9.63
C GLY A 27 14.25 2.25 -9.01
N HIS A 28 14.43 1.26 -8.15
CA HIS A 28 15.73 0.94 -7.56
C HIS A 28 16.04 -0.55 -7.73
N ARG A 29 17.28 -0.94 -7.42
CA ARG A 29 17.66 -2.36 -7.43
C ARG A 29 16.92 -3.12 -6.33
N PRO A 30 16.66 -4.43 -6.49
CA PRO A 30 16.08 -5.23 -5.41
C PRO A 30 16.95 -5.18 -4.15
N LEU A 31 16.28 -4.99 -3.01
CA LEU A 31 16.91 -4.96 -1.70
C LEU A 31 16.56 -6.24 -0.95
N ASP A 32 17.16 -6.43 0.21
CA ASP A 32 16.90 -7.59 1.09
C ASP A 32 16.34 -7.09 2.43
N ILE A 33 15.18 -6.45 2.37
CA ILE A 33 14.52 -5.91 3.55
C ILE A 33 13.61 -6.99 4.14
N ASP A 34 13.65 -7.15 5.46
CA ASP A 34 12.70 -8.01 6.18
C ASP A 34 11.36 -7.28 6.35
N TRP A 35 10.62 -7.20 5.25
CA TRP A 35 9.32 -6.51 5.23
C TRP A 35 8.33 -7.13 6.21
N LEU A 36 8.26 -8.46 6.24
CA LEU A 36 7.30 -9.15 7.11
C LEU A 36 7.58 -8.85 8.58
N GLY A 37 8.84 -8.88 9.00
CA GLY A 37 9.21 -8.50 10.36
C GLY A 37 8.89 -7.05 10.68
N GLN A 38 9.16 -6.15 9.73
CA GLN A 38 8.89 -4.72 9.91
C GLN A 38 7.41 -4.44 10.08
N VAL A 39 6.55 -4.96 9.19
CA VAL A 39 5.11 -4.67 9.27
C VAL A 39 4.45 -5.33 10.48
N ARG A 40 4.92 -6.51 10.87
CA ARG A 40 4.39 -7.18 12.08
C ARG A 40 4.68 -6.39 13.35
N ARG A 41 5.84 -5.74 13.42
CA ARG A 41 6.25 -4.99 14.62
C ARG A 41 5.71 -3.58 14.65
N HIS A 42 5.58 -2.92 13.50
CA HIS A 42 5.40 -1.47 13.44
C HIS A 42 4.14 -0.99 12.72
N SER A 43 3.42 -1.87 12.06
CA SER A 43 2.24 -1.46 11.27
C SER A 43 0.95 -1.89 11.92
N LEU A 44 -0.11 -1.12 11.69
CA LEU A 44 -1.47 -1.53 11.99
C LEU A 44 -1.84 -2.75 11.14
N GLY A 45 -1.49 -2.70 9.87
CA GLY A 45 -1.74 -3.77 8.94
C GLY A 45 -1.07 -3.50 7.60
N TRP A 46 -1.35 -4.36 6.66
CA TRP A 46 -0.89 -4.26 5.27
C TRP A 46 -1.88 -5.03 4.42
N VAL A 47 -1.88 -4.74 3.11
CA VAL A 47 -2.75 -5.46 2.18
C VAL A 47 -1.90 -6.12 1.11
N CYS A 48 -2.17 -7.38 0.85
CA CYS A 48 -1.57 -8.14 -0.25
C CYS A 48 -2.61 -8.31 -1.35
N ALA A 49 -2.30 -7.86 -2.56
CA ALA A 49 -3.11 -8.13 -3.74
C ALA A 49 -2.50 -9.31 -4.48
N ARG A 50 -3.32 -10.30 -4.83
CA ARG A 50 -2.88 -11.49 -5.53
C ARG A 50 -3.69 -11.75 -6.79
N SER A 51 -3.02 -12.32 -7.78
CA SER A 51 -3.64 -12.81 -9.01
C SER A 51 -3.10 -14.22 -9.24
N ASP A 52 -3.97 -15.21 -9.27
CA ASP A 52 -3.59 -16.63 -9.42
C ASP A 52 -2.50 -17.06 -8.42
N GLY A 53 -2.59 -16.58 -7.18
CA GLY A 53 -1.63 -16.88 -6.12
C GLY A 53 -0.38 -16.01 -6.10
N ASP A 54 -0.08 -15.29 -7.18
CA ASP A 54 1.08 -14.41 -7.24
C ASP A 54 0.80 -13.06 -6.57
N LEU A 55 1.78 -12.55 -5.83
CA LEU A 55 1.69 -11.21 -5.24
C LEU A 55 1.88 -10.16 -6.34
N VAL A 56 0.84 -9.37 -6.60
CA VAL A 56 0.85 -8.35 -7.65
C VAL A 56 0.68 -6.93 -7.12
N GLY A 57 0.47 -6.78 -5.83
CA GLY A 57 0.36 -5.46 -5.21
C GLY A 57 0.53 -5.55 -3.71
N PHE A 58 0.90 -4.41 -3.11
CA PHE A 58 1.16 -4.33 -1.68
C PHE A 58 0.95 -2.90 -1.21
N VAL A 59 0.50 -2.73 0.02
CA VAL A 59 0.48 -1.44 0.71
C VAL A 59 0.68 -1.68 2.20
N ASN A 60 1.49 -0.83 2.81
CA ASN A 60 1.74 -0.85 4.25
C ASN A 60 0.89 0.23 4.92
N VAL A 61 0.28 -0.08 6.05
CA VAL A 61 -0.52 0.86 6.83
C VAL A 61 0.11 1.00 8.21
N ALA A 62 0.89 2.04 8.41
CA ALA A 62 1.44 2.40 9.71
C ALA A 62 0.38 3.18 10.52
N TRP A 63 0.56 3.32 11.82
CA TRP A 63 -0.35 4.10 12.65
C TRP A 63 0.32 4.57 13.94
N ASP A 64 -0.35 5.49 14.63
CA ASP A 64 0.13 6.02 15.90
C ASP A 64 -0.38 5.27 17.13
N GLY A 65 -1.12 4.18 16.92
CA GLY A 65 -1.78 3.45 18.00
C GLY A 65 -3.11 4.08 18.42
N GLY A 66 -3.55 5.13 17.76
CA GLY A 66 -4.76 5.90 18.07
C GLY A 66 -5.64 6.08 16.85
N VAL A 67 -5.89 7.33 16.47
CA VAL A 67 -6.86 7.65 15.42
C VAL A 67 -6.23 7.96 14.06
N HIS A 68 -4.90 7.97 13.95
CA HIS A 68 -4.19 8.29 12.71
C HIS A 68 -3.50 7.07 12.12
N ALA A 69 -3.79 6.77 10.85
CA ALA A 69 -3.09 5.76 10.06
C ALA A 69 -2.45 6.42 8.84
N PHE A 70 -1.43 5.77 8.28
CA PHE A 70 -0.59 6.30 7.20
C PHE A 70 -0.36 5.23 6.15
N ILE A 71 -0.64 5.56 4.89
CA ILE A 71 -0.34 4.69 3.76
C ILE A 71 1.11 4.87 3.35
N LEU A 72 1.84 3.77 3.24
CA LEU A 72 3.24 3.74 2.83
C LEU A 72 3.46 2.60 1.84
N ASP A 73 4.43 2.77 0.95
CA ASP A 73 4.91 1.70 0.06
C ASP A 73 3.82 1.09 -0.83
N THR A 74 2.87 1.88 -1.31
CA THR A 74 1.86 1.40 -2.25
C THR A 74 2.50 1.05 -3.58
N VAL A 75 2.37 -0.20 -4.00
CA VAL A 75 3.00 -0.67 -5.23
C VAL A 75 2.12 -1.71 -5.93
N VAL A 76 2.09 -1.64 -7.26
CA VAL A 76 1.39 -2.61 -8.12
C VAL A 76 2.35 -3.07 -9.20
N ALA A 77 2.39 -4.38 -9.45
CA ALA A 77 3.22 -4.95 -10.51
C ALA A 77 2.91 -4.27 -11.85
N ALA A 78 3.95 -4.02 -12.65
CA ALA A 78 3.80 -3.30 -13.92
C ALA A 78 2.76 -3.94 -14.85
N THR A 79 2.68 -5.26 -14.87
CA THR A 79 1.75 -6.03 -15.69
C THR A 79 0.30 -5.94 -15.22
N HIS A 80 0.06 -5.44 -14.02
CA HIS A 80 -1.28 -5.30 -13.42
C HIS A 80 -1.70 -3.86 -13.21
N ARG A 81 -0.92 -2.89 -13.68
CA ARG A 81 -1.28 -1.47 -13.59
C ARG A 81 -2.46 -1.15 -14.51
N ARG A 82 -3.20 -0.09 -14.17
CA ARG A 82 -4.40 0.36 -14.89
C ARG A 82 -5.54 -0.66 -14.90
N THR A 83 -5.56 -1.56 -13.91
CA THR A 83 -6.63 -2.56 -13.74
C THR A 83 -7.46 -2.32 -12.48
N GLY A 84 -7.19 -1.21 -11.76
CA GLY A 84 -7.90 -0.89 -10.52
C GLY A 84 -7.28 -1.50 -9.26
N VAL A 85 -6.18 -2.22 -9.37
CA VAL A 85 -5.54 -2.88 -8.21
C VAL A 85 -5.08 -1.87 -7.17
N GLY A 86 -4.46 -0.77 -7.60
CA GLY A 86 -3.99 0.27 -6.68
C GLY A 86 -5.12 0.88 -5.85
N ALA A 87 -6.21 1.26 -6.50
CA ALA A 87 -7.37 1.83 -5.80
C ALA A 87 -8.02 0.81 -4.85
N ALA A 88 -8.08 -0.46 -5.25
CA ALA A 88 -8.61 -1.53 -4.41
C ALA A 88 -7.72 -1.80 -3.19
N LEU A 89 -6.39 -1.73 -3.35
CA LEU A 89 -5.44 -1.82 -2.23
C LEU A 89 -5.70 -0.72 -1.20
N VAL A 90 -5.83 0.52 -1.66
CA VAL A 90 -6.09 1.67 -0.78
C VAL A 90 -7.45 1.55 -0.11
N ALA A 91 -8.47 1.11 -0.83
CA ALA A 91 -9.81 0.91 -0.25
C ALA A 91 -9.79 -0.14 0.86
N GLU A 92 -9.05 -1.23 0.67
CA GLU A 92 -8.91 -2.28 1.68
C GLU A 92 -8.11 -1.79 2.89
N ALA A 93 -7.06 -0.99 2.64
CA ALA A 93 -6.28 -0.35 3.70
C ALA A 93 -7.17 0.59 4.54
N ALA A 94 -8.02 1.39 3.89
CA ALA A 94 -8.95 2.29 4.57
C ALA A 94 -9.96 1.51 5.41
N ARG A 95 -10.45 0.40 4.89
CA ARG A 95 -11.38 -0.49 5.64
C ARG A 95 -10.74 -1.03 6.91
N GLY A 96 -9.50 -1.54 6.80
CA GLY A 96 -8.77 -2.07 7.95
C GLY A 96 -8.49 -1.00 9.00
N ALA A 97 -8.10 0.18 8.57
CA ALA A 97 -7.85 1.31 9.47
C ALA A 97 -9.13 1.74 10.18
N ARG A 98 -10.23 1.84 9.43
CA ARG A 98 -11.54 2.21 10.00
C ARG A 98 -12.00 1.18 11.03
N ALA A 99 -11.86 -0.10 10.73
CA ALA A 99 -12.22 -1.19 11.64
C ALA A 99 -11.41 -1.16 12.93
N ALA A 100 -10.17 -0.65 12.88
CA ALA A 100 -9.30 -0.49 14.05
C ALA A 100 -9.60 0.77 14.86
N GLY A 101 -10.54 1.62 14.41
CA GLY A 101 -10.91 2.84 15.12
C GLY A 101 -10.18 4.10 14.65
N CYS A 102 -9.43 4.03 13.57
CA CYS A 102 -8.79 5.22 13.02
C CYS A 102 -9.83 6.16 12.40
N GLU A 103 -9.61 7.45 12.56
CA GLU A 103 -10.49 8.50 12.02
C GLU A 103 -9.87 9.17 10.80
N TRP A 104 -8.54 9.05 10.63
CA TRP A 104 -7.81 9.70 9.54
C TRP A 104 -6.81 8.73 8.92
N LEU A 105 -6.78 8.73 7.59
CA LEU A 105 -5.80 8.01 6.80
C LEU A 105 -5.00 9.04 6.00
N HIS A 106 -3.68 9.06 6.24
CA HIS A 106 -2.76 10.01 5.63
C HIS A 106 -1.99 9.36 4.49
N VAL A 107 -1.63 10.15 3.50
CA VAL A 107 -0.71 9.75 2.44
C VAL A 107 0.10 10.95 1.96
N ASP A 108 1.37 10.72 1.64
CA ASP A 108 2.15 11.66 0.86
C ASP A 108 2.62 10.95 -0.41
N PHE A 109 2.79 11.71 -1.49
CA PHE A 109 3.08 11.14 -2.80
C PHE A 109 3.67 12.20 -3.73
N ASP A 110 4.30 11.73 -4.81
CA ASP A 110 4.80 12.61 -5.85
C ASP A 110 3.65 13.26 -6.61
N ASP A 111 3.84 14.50 -7.05
CA ASP A 111 2.79 15.33 -7.65
C ASP A 111 2.07 14.65 -8.83
N GLU A 112 2.78 13.84 -9.61
CA GLU A 112 2.23 13.10 -10.74
C GLU A 112 1.16 12.08 -10.33
N LEU A 113 1.09 11.70 -9.05
CA LEU A 113 0.12 10.75 -8.53
C LEU A 113 -1.15 11.41 -7.99
N ARG A 114 -1.31 12.73 -8.15
CA ARG A 114 -2.52 13.45 -7.72
C ARG A 114 -3.82 12.81 -8.25
N PRO A 115 -3.92 12.49 -9.54
CA PRO A 115 -5.17 11.89 -10.05
C PRO A 115 -5.48 10.56 -9.38
N PHE A 116 -4.46 9.77 -9.09
CA PHE A 116 -4.66 8.50 -8.40
C PHE A 116 -5.18 8.70 -6.98
N TYR A 117 -4.48 9.49 -6.15
CA TYR A 117 -4.88 9.63 -4.76
C TYR A 117 -6.11 10.51 -4.55
N PHE A 118 -6.24 11.60 -5.27
CA PHE A 118 -7.37 12.51 -5.07
C PHE A 118 -8.62 12.08 -5.82
N GLU A 119 -8.50 11.56 -7.04
CA GLU A 119 -9.66 11.17 -7.85
C GLU A 119 -10.03 9.71 -7.66
N ALA A 120 -9.09 8.77 -7.87
CA ALA A 120 -9.38 7.35 -7.80
C ALA A 120 -9.58 6.86 -6.36
N CYS A 121 -8.78 7.35 -5.41
CA CYS A 121 -8.82 6.92 -4.01
C CYS A 121 -9.65 7.81 -3.10
N GLY A 122 -9.95 9.04 -3.52
CA GLY A 122 -10.82 9.95 -2.78
C GLY A 122 -10.17 10.68 -1.60
N PHE A 123 -8.84 10.79 -1.58
CA PHE A 123 -8.17 11.59 -0.55
C PHE A 123 -8.46 13.07 -0.77
N ARG A 124 -8.69 13.78 0.33
CA ARG A 124 -8.88 15.22 0.34
C ARG A 124 -7.53 15.94 0.43
N PRO A 125 -7.22 16.91 -0.43
CA PRO A 125 -5.98 17.65 -0.33
C PRO A 125 -5.83 18.36 1.03
N THR A 126 -4.62 18.33 1.57
CA THR A 126 -4.28 19.04 2.80
C THR A 126 -2.81 19.47 2.73
N PRO A 127 -2.44 20.62 3.34
CA PRO A 127 -1.02 20.96 3.45
C PRO A 127 -0.28 19.92 4.28
N ALA A 128 0.80 19.40 3.72
CA ALA A 128 1.64 18.40 4.36
C ALA A 128 3.07 18.60 3.91
N GLY A 129 4.03 18.05 4.65
CA GLY A 129 5.43 18.21 4.31
C GLY A 129 6.29 17.05 4.79
N LEU A 130 7.51 16.96 4.24
CA LEU A 130 8.50 15.96 4.59
C LEU A 130 9.82 16.64 4.93
N ILE A 131 10.56 16.04 5.85
CA ILE A 131 11.95 16.41 6.11
C ILE A 131 12.79 15.16 5.86
N ALA A 132 13.74 15.25 4.95
CA ALA A 132 14.72 14.18 4.77
C ALA A 132 15.68 14.16 5.97
N LEU A 133 15.89 13.00 6.53
CA LEU A 133 16.75 12.81 7.70
C LEU A 133 18.11 12.24 7.34
#